data_f9791bdcb6ce2232d94b0c54b31ade62
#
_entry.id   f9791bdcb6ce2232d94b0c54b31ade62
#
_cell.length_a   1.000
_cell.length_b   1.000
_cell.length_c   1.000
_cell.angle_alpha   90.00
_cell.angle_beta   90.00
_cell.angle_gamma   90.00
#
_symmetry.space_group_name_H-M   'P 1'
#
loop_
_entity.id
_entity.type
_entity.pdbx_description
1 polymer ?
#
loop_
_entity_poly.entity_id
_entity_poly.type
_entity_poly.pdbx_seq_one_letter_code
_entity_poly.pdbx_strand_id
1 'polypeptide(L)'
;MLRTSLIGALAMGLTLGLAGPLQAEAPDNEGPQFEDPRHAVTWRREELKGIERLVRQLRFDLVNNRDARGAEPRLEELTQLASGAHLLPAFIEGSHGRGSEARARIWEEWEEFEAGFLALEERVAALREAAEAEDYRLATRELSDLSLTCRSCHRRYRY
;
A
#
# COMPACT_ATOMS: atom_id res chain seq x y z
N MET A 1 13.99 -11.42 88.78
CA MET A 1 13.94 -10.17 88.02
C MET A 1 13.73 -10.54 86.53
N LEU A 2 12.47 -10.62 86.11
CA LEU A 2 12.09 -10.96 84.76
C LEU A 2 12.05 -9.75 83.86
N ARG A 3 12.74 -9.80 82.71
CA ARG A 3 12.58 -8.84 81.63
C ARG A 3 11.90 -9.55 80.45
N THR A 4 10.68 -9.15 80.24
CA THR A 4 9.87 -9.60 79.10
C THR A 4 10.22 -8.70 77.86
N SER A 5 10.73 -9.32 76.80
CA SER A 5 10.94 -8.68 75.53
C SER A 5 9.77 -8.95 74.61
N LEU A 6 9.08 -7.90 74.20
CA LEU A 6 8.04 -7.91 73.15
C LEU A 6 8.70 -7.87 71.78
N ILE A 7 8.45 -8.92 70.99
CA ILE A 7 8.85 -8.97 69.57
C ILE A 7 7.65 -8.50 68.72
N GLY A 8 7.79 -7.33 68.14
CA GLY A 8 6.83 -6.79 67.18
C GLY A 8 7.00 -7.49 65.81
N ALA A 9 5.97 -8.14 65.37
CA ALA A 9 5.91 -8.72 64.03
C ALA A 9 5.51 -7.64 63.00
N LEU A 10 6.44 -7.32 62.10
CA LEU A 10 6.21 -6.42 60.96
C LEU A 10 5.65 -7.23 59.80
N ALA A 11 4.34 -7.12 59.53
CA ALA A 11 3.71 -7.71 58.36
C ALA A 11 4.02 -6.92 57.10
N MET A 12 4.89 -7.46 56.26
CA MET A 12 5.25 -6.87 54.96
C MET A 12 4.23 -7.34 53.95
N GLY A 13 3.27 -6.47 53.61
CA GLY A 13 2.27 -6.71 52.59
C GLY A 13 2.90 -6.70 51.19
N LEU A 14 2.93 -7.91 50.55
CA LEU A 14 3.38 -8.09 49.18
C LEU A 14 2.19 -7.78 48.24
N THR A 15 2.14 -6.58 47.65
CA THR A 15 1.19 -6.27 46.60
C THR A 15 1.66 -6.88 45.26
N LEU A 16 1.04 -8.00 44.86
CA LEU A 16 1.20 -8.51 43.51
C LEU A 16 0.52 -7.54 42.54
N GLY A 17 1.32 -6.75 41.86
CA GLY A 17 0.88 -5.97 40.69
C GLY A 17 0.58 -6.94 39.55
N LEU A 18 -0.70 -7.12 39.20
CA LEU A 18 -1.14 -7.74 37.96
C LEU A 18 -0.68 -6.86 36.79
N ALA A 19 0.46 -7.20 36.21
CA ALA A 19 0.84 -6.69 34.89
C ALA A 19 -0.11 -7.33 33.86
N GLY A 20 -1.12 -6.57 33.40
CA GLY A 20 -1.93 -6.94 32.27
C GLY A 20 -1.05 -7.10 31.02
N PRO A 21 -1.41 -7.97 30.08
CA PRO A 21 -0.66 -8.08 28.82
C PRO A 21 -0.69 -6.71 28.12
N LEU A 22 0.49 -6.16 27.82
CA LEU A 22 0.65 -5.10 26.85
C LEU A 22 0.18 -5.67 25.52
N GLN A 23 -1.07 -5.38 25.16
CA GLN A 23 -1.53 -5.52 23.79
C GLN A 23 -0.76 -4.47 23.00
N ALA A 24 0.25 -4.93 22.25
CA ALA A 24 0.80 -4.13 21.18
C ALA A 24 -0.35 -3.92 20.17
N GLU A 25 -0.92 -2.72 20.18
CA GLU A 25 -1.79 -2.29 19.08
C GLU A 25 -0.95 -2.41 17.81
N ALA A 26 -1.38 -3.33 16.91
CA ALA A 26 -0.83 -3.37 15.57
C ALA A 26 -1.05 -1.97 14.96
N PRO A 27 -0.09 -1.42 14.22
CA PRO A 27 -0.29 -0.14 13.57
C PRO A 27 -1.53 -0.25 12.70
N ASP A 28 -2.51 0.64 12.93
CA ASP A 28 -3.72 0.75 12.14
C ASP A 28 -3.32 1.10 10.71
N ASN A 29 -3.00 0.09 9.92
CA ASN A 29 -2.68 0.21 8.50
C ASN A 29 -3.99 0.17 7.70
N GLU A 30 -5.02 0.85 8.22
CA GLU A 30 -6.27 1.04 7.51
C GLU A 30 -6.03 2.09 6.43
N GLY A 31 -6.09 1.64 5.17
CA GLY A 31 -6.12 2.54 4.02
C GLY A 31 -7.28 3.54 4.12
N PRO A 32 -7.39 4.51 3.20
CA PRO A 32 -8.44 5.52 3.25
C PRO A 32 -9.82 4.87 3.25
N GLN A 33 -10.70 5.32 4.15
CA GLN A 33 -12.08 4.82 4.25
C GLN A 33 -13.03 5.78 3.53
N PHE A 34 -13.95 5.23 2.74
CA PHE A 34 -14.92 6.00 1.95
C PHE A 34 -16.35 5.52 2.24
N GLU A 35 -17.21 6.45 2.62
CA GLU A 35 -18.65 6.22 2.76
C GLU A 35 -19.44 6.76 1.53
N ASP A 36 -18.93 7.81 0.89
CA ASP A 36 -19.53 8.42 -0.30
C ASP A 36 -18.86 7.93 -1.59
N PRO A 37 -19.62 7.27 -2.49
CA PRO A 37 -19.12 6.82 -3.78
C PRO A 37 -18.49 7.92 -4.65
N ARG A 38 -19.02 9.16 -4.59
CA ARG A 38 -18.46 10.28 -5.38
C ARG A 38 -17.10 10.71 -4.84
N HIS A 39 -16.96 10.72 -3.53
CA HIS A 39 -15.68 11.02 -2.89
C HIS A 39 -14.65 9.95 -3.26
N ALA A 40 -14.99 8.66 -3.12
CA ALA A 40 -14.14 7.55 -3.54
C ALA A 40 -13.70 7.66 -5.01
N VAL A 41 -14.62 7.96 -5.93
CA VAL A 41 -14.31 8.17 -7.35
C VAL A 41 -13.34 9.33 -7.55
N THR A 42 -13.58 10.47 -6.91
CA THR A 42 -12.74 11.66 -7.06
C THR A 42 -11.32 11.38 -6.56
N TRP A 43 -11.22 10.80 -5.37
CA TRP A 43 -9.95 10.47 -4.74
C TRP A 43 -9.13 9.48 -5.60
N ARG A 44 -9.68 8.31 -5.95
CA ARG A 44 -8.94 7.31 -6.74
C ARG A 44 -8.52 7.82 -8.11
N ARG A 45 -9.29 8.74 -8.72
CA ARG A 45 -8.89 9.36 -10.01
C ARG A 45 -7.65 10.23 -9.87
N GLU A 46 -7.52 10.96 -8.78
CA GLU A 46 -6.32 11.78 -8.54
C GLU A 46 -5.09 10.90 -8.24
N GLU A 47 -5.27 9.82 -7.44
CA GLU A 47 -4.20 8.87 -7.18
C GLU A 47 -3.74 8.17 -8.47
N LEU A 48 -4.67 7.69 -9.28
CA LEU A 48 -4.35 7.05 -10.57
C LEU A 48 -3.67 8.01 -11.55
N LYS A 49 -4.00 9.30 -11.54
CA LYS A 49 -3.25 10.33 -12.29
C LYS A 49 -1.84 10.54 -11.74
N GLY A 50 -1.66 10.41 -10.42
CA GLY A 50 -0.35 10.40 -9.77
C GLY A 50 0.53 9.29 -10.32
N ILE A 51 0.01 8.06 -10.33
CA ILE A 51 0.68 6.89 -10.90
C ILE A 51 1.04 7.11 -12.38
N GLU A 52 0.11 7.64 -13.18
CA GLU A 52 0.38 7.93 -14.59
C GLU A 52 1.52 8.94 -14.78
N ARG A 53 1.60 9.98 -13.94
CA ARG A 53 2.71 10.95 -13.95
C ARG A 53 4.04 10.28 -13.62
N LEU A 54 4.07 9.45 -12.56
CA LEU A 54 5.28 8.71 -12.14
C LEU A 54 5.78 7.78 -13.23
N VAL A 55 4.91 6.97 -13.83
CA VAL A 55 5.28 6.07 -14.93
C VAL A 55 5.84 6.84 -16.14
N ARG A 56 5.30 8.03 -16.43
CA ARG A 56 5.81 8.91 -17.50
C ARG A 56 7.20 9.46 -17.17
N GLN A 57 7.43 9.86 -15.93
CA GLN A 57 8.73 10.37 -15.47
C GLN A 57 9.77 9.24 -15.42
N LEU A 58 9.40 8.05 -14.91
CA LEU A 58 10.26 6.87 -14.93
C LEU A 58 10.68 6.47 -16.35
N ARG A 59 9.78 6.59 -17.32
CA ARG A 59 10.13 6.39 -18.73
C ARG A 59 11.19 7.38 -19.21
N PHE A 60 11.06 8.64 -18.81
CA PHE A 60 12.06 9.65 -19.16
C PHE A 60 13.42 9.33 -18.52
N ASP A 61 13.43 8.99 -17.24
CA ASP A 61 14.67 8.68 -16.53
C ASP A 61 15.36 7.43 -17.08
N LEU A 62 14.62 6.32 -17.21
CA LEU A 62 15.20 5.03 -17.59
C LEU A 62 15.49 4.89 -19.08
N VAL A 63 14.62 5.43 -19.96
CA VAL A 63 14.76 5.25 -21.42
C VAL A 63 15.58 6.37 -22.04
N ASN A 64 15.29 7.63 -21.67
CA ASN A 64 15.97 8.78 -22.28
C ASN A 64 17.30 9.07 -21.60
N ASN A 65 17.31 9.16 -20.26
CA ASN A 65 18.49 9.52 -19.49
C ASN A 65 19.38 8.34 -19.17
N ARG A 66 18.83 7.10 -19.17
CA ARG A 66 19.50 5.86 -18.72
C ARG A 66 19.99 5.96 -17.27
N ASP A 67 19.22 6.66 -16.45
CA ASP A 67 19.52 6.97 -15.06
C ASP A 67 18.63 6.13 -14.14
N ALA A 68 19.10 4.94 -13.78
CA ALA A 68 18.40 4.04 -12.87
C ALA A 68 18.42 4.58 -11.44
N ARG A 69 19.54 5.19 -11.01
CA ARG A 69 19.66 5.76 -9.65
C ARG A 69 18.75 6.97 -9.45
N GLY A 70 18.67 7.86 -10.43
CA GLY A 70 17.78 9.03 -10.38
C GLY A 70 16.29 8.69 -10.42
N ALA A 71 15.94 7.45 -10.80
CA ALA A 71 14.58 6.94 -10.78
C ALA A 71 14.10 6.49 -9.38
N GLU A 72 15.02 6.22 -8.44
CA GLU A 72 14.70 5.61 -7.13
C GLU A 72 13.62 6.37 -6.33
N PRO A 73 13.64 7.70 -6.15
CA PRO A 73 12.59 8.39 -5.39
C PRO A 73 11.19 8.23 -6.01
N ARG A 74 11.12 8.13 -7.34
CA ARG A 74 9.84 7.93 -8.05
C ARG A 74 9.34 6.49 -7.95
N LEU A 75 10.26 5.54 -7.86
CA LEU A 75 9.93 4.12 -7.64
C LEU A 75 9.39 3.90 -6.22
N GLU A 76 9.97 4.58 -5.23
CA GLU A 76 9.44 4.54 -3.87
C GLU A 76 8.00 5.09 -3.81
N GLU A 77 7.75 6.27 -4.40
CA GLU A 77 6.42 6.85 -4.49
C GLU A 77 5.44 5.94 -5.27
N LEU A 78 5.89 5.36 -6.38
CA LEU A 78 5.08 4.43 -7.18
C LEU A 78 4.71 3.17 -6.39
N THR A 79 5.62 2.64 -5.59
CA THR A 79 5.38 1.46 -4.73
C THR A 79 4.22 1.74 -3.76
N GLN A 80 4.19 2.92 -3.17
CA GLN A 80 3.13 3.32 -2.24
C GLN A 80 1.80 3.54 -2.96
N LEU A 81 1.79 4.37 -4.01
CA LEU A 81 0.56 4.75 -4.72
C LEU A 81 -0.08 3.59 -5.50
N ALA A 82 0.72 2.67 -6.03
CA ALA A 82 0.24 1.55 -6.84
C ALA A 82 -0.14 0.30 -6.03
N SER A 83 -0.10 0.38 -4.70
CA SER A 83 -0.45 -0.76 -3.86
C SER A 83 -1.97 -1.00 -3.79
N GLY A 84 -2.38 -2.27 -3.67
CA GLY A 84 -3.76 -2.64 -3.44
C GLY A 84 -4.28 -2.08 -2.12
N ALA A 85 -3.47 -2.11 -1.05
CA ALA A 85 -3.81 -1.54 0.24
C ALA A 85 -4.17 -0.05 0.16
N HIS A 86 -3.53 0.70 -0.75
CA HIS A 86 -3.81 2.12 -0.96
C HIS A 86 -5.06 2.35 -1.82
N LEU A 87 -5.23 1.62 -2.92
CA LEU A 87 -6.24 1.93 -3.94
C LEU A 87 -7.56 1.17 -3.79
N LEU A 88 -7.53 -0.11 -3.36
CA LEU A 88 -8.73 -0.95 -3.29
C LEU A 88 -9.82 -0.38 -2.38
N PRO A 89 -9.53 0.26 -1.24
CA PRO A 89 -10.57 0.86 -0.40
C PRO A 89 -11.45 1.90 -1.11
N ALA A 90 -10.96 2.52 -2.19
CA ALA A 90 -11.72 3.49 -2.98
C ALA A 90 -12.63 2.86 -4.06
N PHE A 91 -12.67 1.52 -4.18
CA PHE A 91 -13.58 0.82 -5.08
C PHE A 91 -14.80 0.28 -4.32
N ILE A 92 -15.45 1.13 -3.53
CA ILE A 92 -16.67 0.77 -2.81
C ILE A 92 -17.83 0.51 -3.77
N GLU A 93 -18.82 -0.29 -3.33
CA GLU A 93 -20.01 -0.59 -4.10
C GLU A 93 -20.73 0.70 -4.53
N GLY A 94 -21.28 0.72 -5.73
CA GLY A 94 -21.96 1.89 -6.29
C GLY A 94 -21.03 3.01 -6.78
N SER A 95 -19.70 2.87 -6.66
CA SER A 95 -18.74 3.88 -7.15
C SER A 95 -18.37 3.71 -8.62
N HIS A 96 -19.29 3.15 -9.42
CA HIS A 96 -19.21 3.08 -10.88
C HIS A 96 -20.24 4.03 -11.54
N GLY A 97 -20.23 4.14 -12.86
CA GLY A 97 -21.19 4.96 -13.60
C GLY A 97 -20.74 6.39 -13.80
N ARG A 98 -21.66 7.35 -13.73
CA ARG A 98 -21.41 8.74 -14.13
C ARG A 98 -20.25 9.38 -13.36
N GLY A 99 -19.22 9.81 -14.08
CA GLY A 99 -18.01 10.42 -13.53
C GLY A 99 -16.92 9.42 -13.15
N SER A 100 -17.21 8.13 -13.22
CA SER A 100 -16.24 7.04 -13.04
C SER A 100 -15.94 6.37 -14.38
N GLU A 101 -14.69 5.96 -14.59
CA GLU A 101 -14.30 5.10 -15.71
C GLU A 101 -14.27 3.62 -15.33
N ALA A 102 -14.59 3.28 -14.09
CA ALA A 102 -14.67 1.91 -13.61
C ALA A 102 -15.94 1.21 -14.12
N ARG A 103 -15.78 0.03 -14.70
CA ARG A 103 -16.90 -0.81 -15.13
C ARG A 103 -17.50 -1.54 -13.94
N ALA A 104 -18.82 -1.80 -13.97
CA ALA A 104 -19.50 -2.62 -12.96
C ALA A 104 -18.88 -4.01 -12.78
N ARG A 105 -18.25 -4.51 -13.83
CA ARG A 105 -17.53 -5.78 -13.84
C ARG A 105 -16.48 -5.93 -12.73
N ILE A 106 -15.92 -4.83 -12.19
CA ILE A 106 -14.99 -4.85 -11.05
C ILE A 106 -15.62 -5.57 -9.86
N TRP A 107 -16.89 -5.26 -9.55
CA TRP A 107 -17.59 -5.82 -8.41
C TRP A 107 -18.15 -7.22 -8.66
N GLU A 108 -18.33 -7.57 -9.93
CA GLU A 108 -18.73 -8.92 -10.36
C GLU A 108 -17.54 -9.90 -10.31
N GLU A 109 -16.31 -9.39 -10.49
CA GLU A 109 -15.06 -10.14 -10.58
C GLU A 109 -14.03 -9.61 -9.57
N TRP A 110 -14.47 -9.40 -8.33
CA TRP A 110 -13.65 -8.72 -7.31
C TRP A 110 -12.31 -9.43 -7.04
N GLU A 111 -12.31 -10.75 -6.90
CA GLU A 111 -11.11 -11.53 -6.63
C GLU A 111 -10.07 -11.39 -7.74
N GLU A 112 -10.51 -11.42 -9.00
CA GLU A 112 -9.63 -11.23 -10.15
C GLU A 112 -9.15 -9.78 -10.28
N PHE A 113 -9.98 -8.81 -9.88
CA PHE A 113 -9.59 -7.42 -9.85
C PHE A 113 -8.53 -7.16 -8.78
N GLU A 114 -8.70 -7.70 -7.58
CA GLU A 114 -7.73 -7.65 -6.48
C GLU A 114 -6.42 -8.36 -6.87
N ALA A 115 -6.49 -9.56 -7.46
CA ALA A 115 -5.32 -10.25 -7.98
C ALA A 115 -4.55 -9.42 -9.03
N GLY A 116 -5.25 -8.55 -9.76
CA GLY A 116 -4.64 -7.59 -10.68
C GLY A 116 -3.73 -6.57 -9.98
N PHE A 117 -4.05 -6.17 -8.75
CA PHE A 117 -3.18 -5.30 -7.94
C PHE A 117 -1.95 -6.05 -7.44
N LEU A 118 -2.09 -7.31 -7.00
CA LEU A 118 -0.93 -8.13 -6.63
C LEU A 118 0.05 -8.26 -7.80
N ALA A 119 -0.46 -8.53 -9.01
CA ALA A 119 0.37 -8.59 -10.21
C ALA A 119 1.03 -7.24 -10.54
N LEU A 120 0.36 -6.12 -10.26
CA LEU A 120 0.93 -4.78 -10.42
C LEU A 120 2.07 -4.53 -9.44
N GLU A 121 1.87 -4.86 -8.16
CA GLU A 121 2.88 -4.74 -7.09
C GLU A 121 4.13 -5.57 -7.40
N GLU A 122 3.98 -6.81 -7.88
CA GLU A 122 5.09 -7.65 -8.31
C GLU A 122 5.91 -6.99 -9.45
N ARG A 123 5.25 -6.33 -10.41
CA ARG A 123 5.93 -5.61 -11.49
C ARG A 123 6.65 -4.36 -11.01
N VAL A 124 6.05 -3.63 -10.07
CA VAL A 124 6.71 -2.47 -9.44
C VAL A 124 7.94 -2.92 -8.66
N ALA A 125 7.85 -4.02 -7.91
CA ALA A 125 8.97 -4.58 -7.17
C ALA A 125 10.12 -5.02 -8.08
N ALA A 126 9.83 -5.73 -9.18
CA ALA A 126 10.83 -6.14 -10.16
C ALA A 126 11.53 -4.95 -10.84
N LEU A 127 10.75 -3.91 -11.17
CA LEU A 127 11.29 -2.66 -11.73
C LEU A 127 12.22 -1.96 -10.73
N ARG A 128 11.82 -1.93 -9.45
CA ARG A 128 12.62 -1.34 -8.38
C ARG A 128 13.92 -2.09 -8.18
N GLU A 129 13.88 -3.42 -8.08
CA GLU A 129 15.08 -4.27 -7.96
C GLU A 129 16.07 -4.04 -9.10
N ALA A 130 15.58 -3.96 -10.34
CA ALA A 130 16.43 -3.69 -11.50
C ALA A 130 17.08 -2.28 -11.44
N ALA A 131 16.37 -1.28 -10.91
CA ALA A 131 16.89 0.08 -10.75
C ALA A 131 17.92 0.15 -9.61
N GLU A 132 17.66 -0.51 -8.48
CA GLU A 132 18.58 -0.62 -7.35
C GLU A 132 19.92 -1.31 -7.77
N ALA A 133 19.84 -2.28 -8.66
CA ALA A 133 21.03 -2.92 -9.29
C ALA A 133 21.72 -2.03 -10.34
N GLU A 134 21.22 -0.82 -10.58
CA GLU A 134 21.68 0.12 -11.62
C GLU A 134 21.67 -0.50 -13.05
N ASP A 135 20.90 -1.57 -13.26
CA ASP A 135 20.70 -2.16 -14.59
C ASP A 135 19.56 -1.44 -15.35
N TYR A 136 19.91 -0.34 -15.99
CA TYR A 136 18.92 0.46 -16.74
C TYR A 136 18.26 -0.32 -17.89
N ARG A 137 18.92 -1.37 -18.45
CA ARG A 137 18.33 -2.18 -19.52
C ARG A 137 17.26 -3.11 -18.99
N LEU A 138 17.54 -3.75 -17.86
CA LEU A 138 16.54 -4.56 -17.16
C LEU A 138 15.41 -3.68 -16.66
N ALA A 139 15.71 -2.55 -16.00
CA ALA A 139 14.69 -1.60 -15.53
C ALA A 139 13.79 -1.08 -16.67
N THR A 140 14.34 -0.80 -17.86
CA THR A 140 13.55 -0.42 -19.03
C THR A 140 12.62 -1.56 -19.49
N ARG A 141 13.06 -2.81 -19.42
CA ARG A 141 12.22 -3.97 -19.73
C ARG A 141 11.09 -4.12 -18.73
N GLU A 142 11.41 -4.09 -17.44
CA GLU A 142 10.41 -4.19 -16.37
C GLU A 142 9.37 -3.05 -16.43
N LEU A 143 9.79 -1.83 -16.78
CA LEU A 143 8.87 -0.71 -17.03
C LEU A 143 7.93 -0.98 -18.23
N SER A 144 8.41 -1.67 -19.25
CA SER A 144 7.57 -2.10 -20.37
C SER A 144 6.54 -3.14 -19.95
N ASP A 145 6.96 -4.13 -19.16
CA ASP A 145 6.10 -5.21 -18.65
C ASP A 145 5.07 -4.67 -17.66
N LEU A 146 5.44 -3.73 -16.79
CA LEU A 146 4.53 -2.96 -15.95
C LEU A 146 3.45 -2.26 -16.80
N SER A 147 3.85 -1.62 -17.90
CA SER A 147 2.91 -0.94 -18.81
C SER A 147 1.94 -1.92 -19.50
N LEU A 148 2.36 -3.14 -19.77
CA LEU A 148 1.50 -4.20 -20.33
C LEU A 148 0.49 -4.69 -19.29
N THR A 149 0.89 -4.84 -18.03
CA THR A 149 -0.01 -5.19 -16.92
C THR A 149 -1.10 -4.14 -16.74
N CYS A 150 -0.75 -2.85 -16.74
CA CYS A 150 -1.74 -1.75 -16.70
C CYS A 150 -2.75 -1.84 -17.84
N ARG A 151 -2.29 -2.06 -19.09
CA ARG A 151 -3.17 -2.15 -20.25
C ARG A 151 -4.10 -3.37 -20.18
N SER A 152 -3.64 -4.49 -19.66
CA SER A 152 -4.43 -5.71 -19.54
C SER A 152 -5.61 -5.49 -18.59
N CYS A 153 -5.33 -4.95 -17.39
CA CYS A 153 -6.35 -4.61 -16.41
C CYS A 153 -7.34 -3.56 -16.96
N HIS A 154 -6.85 -2.47 -17.58
CA HIS A 154 -7.69 -1.41 -18.13
C HIS A 154 -8.63 -1.91 -19.23
N ARG A 155 -8.19 -2.81 -20.11
CA ARG A 155 -9.09 -3.40 -21.14
C ARG A 155 -10.28 -4.13 -20.52
N ARG A 156 -10.11 -4.74 -19.35
CA ARG A 156 -11.16 -5.53 -18.70
C ARG A 156 -12.08 -4.67 -17.84
N TYR A 157 -11.52 -3.73 -17.09
CA TYR A 157 -12.20 -3.04 -15.99
C TYR A 157 -12.43 -1.53 -16.18
N ARG A 158 -11.89 -0.93 -17.26
CA ARG A 158 -12.05 0.49 -17.57
C ARG A 158 -12.82 0.70 -18.88
N TYR A 159 -13.69 1.75 -18.94
CA TYR A 159 -14.36 2.19 -20.17
C TYR A 159 -13.39 2.84 -21.15
#